data_8b27441e2ec7d488598c38405c2f52c0
#
_entry.id   8b27441e2ec7d488598c38405c2f52c0
#
_cell.length_a   1.000
_cell.length_b   1.000
_cell.length_c   1.000
_cell.angle_alpha   90.00
_cell.angle_beta   90.00
_cell.angle_gamma   90.00
#
_symmetry.space_group_name_H-M   'P 1'
#
loop_
_entity.id
_entity.type
_entity.pdbx_description
1 polymer ?
#
loop_
_entity_poly.entity_id
_entity_poly.type
_entity_poly.pdbx_seq_one_letter_code
_entity_poly.pdbx_strand_id
1 'polypeptide(L)'
;MAGRPRPERPRLAHAASRRALVAAARALHDRGFNPRRAGNASLRAGRGFLITPTGMDYDAMGPADIVAMSLDGTARGRRAPSSEWRFHADILRARPEFGAVLHAHPPHATALACLGKPIPAFHYMVAAAGGADIRCAPYATFGSRALSRNALKALADRRACLLANHGMIACGADLDDALGLAE
;
A
#
# COMPACT_ATOMS: atom_id res chain seq x y z
N MET A 1 43.99 -2.40 29.37
CA MET A 1 43.52 -3.01 28.11
C MET A 1 42.30 -2.24 27.64
N ALA A 2 42.45 -1.39 26.63
CA ALA A 2 41.34 -0.63 26.05
C ALA A 2 40.49 -1.57 25.14
N GLY A 3 39.20 -1.70 25.50
CA GLY A 3 38.27 -2.53 24.74
C GLY A 3 38.13 -2.02 23.32
N ARG A 4 38.22 -2.89 22.32
CA ARG A 4 37.92 -2.60 20.89
C ARG A 4 36.52 -2.02 20.79
N PRO A 5 36.33 -0.88 20.06
CA PRO A 5 35.01 -0.36 19.80
C PRO A 5 34.16 -1.40 19.08
N ARG A 6 32.92 -1.62 19.52
CA ARG A 6 31.97 -2.47 18.81
C ARG A 6 31.75 -1.89 17.42
N PRO A 7 31.78 -2.73 16.35
CA PRO A 7 31.48 -2.27 15.01
C PRO A 7 30.07 -1.65 15.00
N GLU A 8 29.97 -0.40 14.57
CA GLU A 8 28.69 0.27 14.33
C GLU A 8 27.86 -0.58 13.36
N ARG A 9 26.66 -0.96 13.79
CA ARG A 9 25.72 -1.65 12.89
C ARG A 9 25.46 -0.73 11.69
N PRO A 10 25.58 -1.21 10.43
CA PRO A 10 25.29 -0.38 9.27
C PRO A 10 23.90 0.24 9.41
N ARG A 11 23.82 1.55 9.28
CA ARG A 11 22.56 2.29 9.34
C ARG A 11 21.62 1.78 8.25
N LEU A 12 20.42 1.37 8.63
CA LEU A 12 19.43 0.88 7.70
C LEU A 12 19.04 1.99 6.73
N ALA A 13 19.24 1.77 5.42
CA ALA A 13 18.87 2.73 4.39
C ALA A 13 17.38 3.10 4.52
N HIS A 14 17.05 4.39 4.43
CA HIS A 14 15.69 4.94 4.59
C HIS A 14 15.06 4.63 5.96
N ALA A 15 15.82 4.68 7.05
CA ALA A 15 15.35 4.27 8.38
C ALA A 15 14.09 5.04 8.84
N ALA A 16 13.99 6.34 8.57
CA ALA A 16 12.81 7.14 8.88
C ALA A 16 11.58 6.68 8.09
N SER A 17 11.73 6.54 6.77
CA SER A 17 10.65 6.07 5.87
C SER A 17 10.16 4.66 6.23
N ARG A 18 11.06 3.77 6.64
CA ARG A 18 10.70 2.43 7.10
C ARG A 18 9.87 2.46 8.39
N ARG A 19 10.24 3.32 9.36
CA ARG A 19 9.44 3.51 10.58
C ARG A 19 8.06 4.08 10.26
N ALA A 20 7.98 5.09 9.41
CA ALA A 20 6.71 5.67 8.98
C ALA A 20 5.81 4.64 8.29
N LEU A 21 6.38 3.81 7.41
CA LEU A 21 5.62 2.76 6.72
C LEU A 21 5.09 1.68 7.68
N VAL A 22 5.87 1.28 8.69
CA VAL A 22 5.41 0.37 9.76
C VAL A 22 4.28 1.00 10.55
N ALA A 23 4.40 2.29 10.91
CA ALA A 23 3.36 3.00 11.64
C ALA A 23 2.05 3.10 10.85
N ALA A 24 2.11 3.44 9.55
CA ALA A 24 0.93 3.49 8.68
C ALA A 24 0.27 2.12 8.52
N ALA A 25 1.05 1.05 8.36
CA ALA A 25 0.54 -0.31 8.26
C ALA A 25 -0.18 -0.77 9.55
N ARG A 26 0.39 -0.45 10.72
CA ARG A 26 -0.24 -0.69 12.02
C ARG A 26 -1.51 0.13 12.19
N ALA A 27 -1.50 1.41 11.79
CA ALA A 27 -2.67 2.27 11.86
C ALA A 27 -3.86 1.70 11.07
N LEU A 28 -3.64 1.13 9.86
CA LEU A 28 -4.69 0.42 9.11
C LEU A 28 -5.21 -0.82 9.86
N HIS A 29 -4.31 -1.57 10.51
CA HIS A 29 -4.69 -2.73 11.32
C HIS A 29 -5.50 -2.34 12.54
N ASP A 30 -5.05 -1.35 13.32
CA ASP A 30 -5.71 -0.86 14.53
C ASP A 30 -7.11 -0.30 14.28
N ARG A 31 -7.33 0.27 13.07
CA ARG A 31 -8.64 0.72 12.60
C ARG A 31 -9.56 -0.42 12.11
N GLY A 32 -9.08 -1.66 12.13
CA GLY A 32 -9.83 -2.82 11.63
C GLY A 32 -9.91 -2.91 10.11
N PHE A 33 -9.09 -2.14 9.37
CA PHE A 33 -9.08 -2.16 7.91
C PHE A 33 -8.29 -3.34 7.35
N ASN A 34 -7.35 -3.87 8.12
CA ASN A 34 -6.53 -5.01 7.73
C ASN A 34 -6.70 -6.16 8.72
N PRO A 35 -7.77 -6.97 8.60
CA PRO A 35 -7.97 -8.09 9.49
C PRO A 35 -6.84 -9.11 9.33
N ARG A 36 -6.31 -9.59 10.45
CA ARG A 36 -5.17 -10.54 10.51
C ARG A 36 -3.93 -9.97 9.82
N ARG A 37 -3.53 -10.54 8.67
CA ARG A 37 -2.33 -10.18 7.89
C ARG A 37 -2.69 -9.69 6.48
N ALA A 38 -3.97 -9.37 6.29
CA ALA A 38 -4.45 -8.85 5.01
C ALA A 38 -4.01 -7.40 4.81
N GLY A 39 -3.98 -6.96 3.55
CA GLY A 39 -3.55 -5.62 3.19
C GLY A 39 -2.04 -5.43 3.17
N ASN A 40 -1.61 -4.30 2.66
CA ASN A 40 -0.21 -3.94 2.52
C ASN A 40 -0.06 -2.44 2.22
N ALA A 41 1.15 -1.92 2.41
CA ALA A 41 1.45 -0.50 2.23
C ALA A 41 2.80 -0.33 1.56
N SER A 42 2.93 0.70 0.72
CA SER A 42 4.19 1.10 0.12
C SER A 42 4.42 2.60 0.15
N LEU A 43 5.69 2.98 0.13
CA LEU A 43 6.16 4.37 0.12
C LEU A 43 7.30 4.51 -0.88
N ARG A 44 7.23 5.50 -1.76
CA ARG A 44 8.30 5.83 -2.69
C ARG A 44 9.61 6.14 -1.94
N ALA A 45 10.72 5.60 -2.42
CA ALA A 45 12.04 5.79 -1.83
C ALA A 45 13.10 5.85 -2.93
N GLY A 46 13.62 7.04 -3.21
CA GLY A 46 14.57 7.27 -4.29
C GLY A 46 13.98 6.84 -5.65
N ARG A 47 14.70 5.98 -6.37
CA ARG A 47 14.29 5.45 -7.69
C ARG A 47 13.38 4.22 -7.61
N GLY A 48 13.01 3.79 -6.39
CA GLY A 48 12.17 2.63 -6.12
C GLY A 48 11.14 2.92 -5.03
N PHE A 49 10.80 1.92 -4.26
CA PHE A 49 9.85 2.03 -3.16
C PHE A 49 10.17 1.04 -2.03
N LEU A 50 9.62 1.32 -0.87
CA LEU A 50 9.57 0.44 0.28
C LEU A 50 8.18 -0.20 0.34
N ILE A 51 8.09 -1.47 0.74
CA ILE A 51 6.82 -2.19 0.86
C ILE A 51 6.83 -3.10 2.09
N THR A 52 5.66 -3.30 2.69
CA THR A 52 5.47 -4.26 3.77
C THR A 52 5.76 -5.70 3.29
N PRO A 53 6.31 -6.56 4.16
CA PRO A 53 6.58 -7.96 3.82
C PRO A 53 5.28 -8.77 3.70
N THR A 54 5.33 -9.88 2.96
CA THR A 54 4.20 -10.80 2.85
C THR A 54 3.96 -11.56 4.15
N GLY A 55 2.68 -11.75 4.51
CA GLY A 55 2.22 -12.67 5.55
C GLY A 55 2.75 -12.41 6.96
N MET A 56 3.27 -11.23 7.23
CA MET A 56 3.81 -10.85 8.55
C MET A 56 2.74 -10.18 9.39
N ASP A 57 2.75 -10.51 10.69
CA ASP A 57 1.90 -9.87 11.68
C ASP A 57 2.31 -8.40 11.87
N TYR A 58 1.34 -7.50 11.91
CA TYR A 58 1.61 -6.05 12.02
C TYR A 58 2.28 -5.67 13.32
N ASP A 59 1.93 -6.32 14.43
CA ASP A 59 2.54 -6.07 15.74
C ASP A 59 4.00 -6.53 15.81
N ALA A 60 4.32 -7.60 15.11
CA ALA A 60 5.67 -8.14 15.03
C ALA A 60 6.56 -7.43 14.00
N MET A 61 5.97 -6.62 13.10
CA MET A 61 6.69 -5.96 12.01
C MET A 61 7.57 -4.82 12.52
N GLY A 62 8.84 -4.83 12.18
CA GLY A 62 9.79 -3.75 12.47
C GLY A 62 10.37 -3.13 11.20
N PRO A 63 11.07 -1.97 11.31
CA PRO A 63 11.65 -1.28 10.16
C PRO A 63 12.62 -2.14 9.33
N ALA A 64 13.27 -3.13 9.94
CA ALA A 64 14.19 -4.04 9.25
C ALA A 64 13.46 -5.10 8.42
N ASP A 65 12.16 -5.30 8.63
CA ASP A 65 11.34 -6.24 7.87
C ASP A 65 10.80 -5.63 6.57
N ILE A 66 10.72 -4.30 6.51
CA ILE A 66 10.30 -3.59 5.30
C ILE A 66 11.25 -3.92 4.14
N VAL A 67 10.70 -4.21 2.97
CA VAL A 67 11.44 -4.62 1.78
C VAL A 67 11.64 -3.42 0.87
N ALA A 68 12.86 -3.20 0.39
CA ALA A 68 13.13 -2.22 -0.66
C ALA A 68 12.96 -2.87 -2.02
N MET A 69 12.25 -2.21 -2.92
CA MET A 69 12.02 -2.70 -4.28
C MET A 69 12.34 -1.64 -5.32
N SER A 70 12.85 -2.08 -6.46
CA SER A 70 12.84 -1.27 -7.67
C SER A 70 11.48 -1.38 -8.37
N LEU A 71 11.17 -0.42 -9.24
CA LEU A 71 9.91 -0.43 -9.99
C LEU A 71 9.81 -1.59 -10.99
N ASP A 72 10.92 -2.23 -11.38
CA ASP A 72 10.94 -3.44 -12.23
C ASP A 72 10.63 -4.75 -11.48
N GLY A 73 10.52 -4.69 -10.14
CA GLY A 73 10.16 -5.82 -9.29
C GLY A 73 11.35 -6.50 -8.61
N THR A 74 12.56 -5.96 -8.72
CA THR A 74 13.72 -6.50 -7.98
C THR A 74 13.61 -6.12 -6.50
N ALA A 75 13.54 -7.12 -5.62
CA ALA A 75 13.42 -6.94 -4.17
C ALA A 75 14.78 -7.03 -3.48
N ARG A 76 14.99 -6.22 -2.44
CA ARG A 76 16.15 -6.22 -1.56
C ARG A 76 15.72 -6.12 -0.11
N GLY A 77 16.10 -7.08 0.70
CA GLY A 77 15.77 -7.15 2.12
C GLY A 77 15.87 -8.57 2.65
N ARG A 78 15.62 -8.73 3.94
CA ARG A 78 15.64 -10.04 4.61
C ARG A 78 14.31 -10.81 4.49
N ARG A 79 13.27 -10.15 4.01
CA ARG A 79 11.92 -10.71 3.85
C ARG A 79 11.52 -10.70 2.38
N ALA A 80 10.57 -11.55 2.04
CA ALA A 80 9.85 -11.45 0.77
C ALA A 80 8.89 -10.25 0.81
N PRO A 81 8.76 -9.46 -0.27
CA PRO A 81 7.80 -8.38 -0.36
C PRO A 81 6.37 -8.92 -0.32
N SER A 82 5.38 -8.05 -0.06
CA SER A 82 3.98 -8.40 -0.26
C SER A 82 3.77 -9.10 -1.60
N SER A 83 2.98 -10.16 -1.63
CA SER A 83 2.60 -10.87 -2.86
C SER A 83 1.91 -9.96 -3.89
N GLU A 84 1.42 -8.81 -3.45
CA GLU A 84 0.71 -7.83 -4.27
C GLU A 84 1.58 -6.65 -4.72
N TRP A 85 2.89 -6.73 -4.53
CA TRP A 85 3.85 -5.67 -4.87
C TRP A 85 3.65 -5.11 -6.28
N ARG A 86 3.09 -5.89 -7.19
CA ARG A 86 2.98 -5.55 -8.61
C ARG A 86 2.13 -4.30 -8.85
N PHE A 87 0.93 -4.23 -8.29
CA PHE A 87 0.12 -3.02 -8.48
C PHE A 87 0.72 -1.81 -7.78
N HIS A 88 1.44 -1.97 -6.65
CA HIS A 88 2.19 -0.85 -6.05
C HIS A 88 3.25 -0.31 -7.01
N ALA A 89 4.08 -1.20 -7.59
CA ALA A 89 5.11 -0.82 -8.54
C ALA A 89 4.52 -0.13 -9.78
N ASP A 90 3.45 -0.69 -10.33
CA ASP A 90 2.83 -0.19 -11.56
C ASP A 90 2.10 1.14 -11.32
N ILE A 91 1.42 1.33 -10.19
CA ILE A 91 0.82 2.60 -9.77
C ILE A 91 1.91 3.65 -9.59
N LEU A 92 2.94 3.38 -8.79
CA LEU A 92 4.03 4.32 -8.55
C LEU A 92 4.81 4.66 -9.83
N ARG A 93 4.86 3.77 -10.82
CA ARG A 93 5.48 4.05 -12.13
C ARG A 93 4.59 4.93 -12.99
N ALA A 94 3.29 4.62 -13.08
CA ALA A 94 2.36 5.32 -13.95
C ALA A 94 1.91 6.69 -13.41
N ARG A 95 1.95 6.88 -12.09
CA ARG A 95 1.44 8.04 -11.37
C ARG A 95 2.55 8.61 -10.47
N PRO A 96 3.47 9.42 -11.03
CA PRO A 96 4.62 9.96 -10.29
C PRO A 96 4.24 10.91 -9.16
N GLU A 97 3.05 11.49 -9.19
CA GLU A 97 2.49 12.32 -8.12
C GLU A 97 2.17 11.54 -6.85
N PHE A 98 2.00 10.22 -6.92
CA PHE A 98 1.81 9.41 -5.73
C PHE A 98 3.14 9.03 -5.09
N GLY A 99 3.28 9.34 -3.80
CA GLY A 99 4.37 8.89 -2.95
C GLY A 99 4.03 7.64 -2.16
N ALA A 100 2.75 7.41 -1.86
CA ALA A 100 2.29 6.25 -1.09
C ALA A 100 1.11 5.54 -1.74
N VAL A 101 1.05 4.21 -1.55
CA VAL A 101 -0.07 3.36 -1.96
C VAL A 101 -0.42 2.43 -0.80
N LEU A 102 -1.67 2.46 -0.37
CA LEU A 102 -2.23 1.61 0.68
C LEU A 102 -3.25 0.67 0.06
N HIS A 103 -3.21 -0.58 0.46
CA HIS A 103 -4.21 -1.59 0.15
C HIS A 103 -4.77 -2.14 1.44
N ALA A 104 -6.10 -2.13 1.54
CA ALA A 104 -6.82 -2.51 2.75
C ALA A 104 -8.17 -3.16 2.43
N HIS A 105 -8.77 -3.76 3.46
CA HIS A 105 -10.07 -4.44 3.37
C HIS A 105 -11.08 -3.87 4.38
N PRO A 106 -11.38 -2.52 4.39
CA PRO A 106 -12.37 -1.96 5.28
C PRO A 106 -13.72 -2.65 5.04
N PRO A 107 -14.48 -3.03 6.08
CA PRO A 107 -15.68 -3.85 5.92
C PRO A 107 -16.71 -3.29 4.93
N HIS A 108 -17.00 -1.99 5.00
CA HIS A 108 -17.99 -1.36 4.13
C HIS A 108 -17.52 -1.27 2.68
N ALA A 109 -16.29 -0.81 2.44
CA ALA A 109 -15.71 -0.75 1.10
C ALA A 109 -15.60 -2.16 0.48
N THR A 110 -15.20 -3.15 1.28
CA THR A 110 -15.09 -4.54 0.85
C THR A 110 -16.46 -5.13 0.51
N ALA A 111 -17.51 -4.81 1.27
CA ALA A 111 -18.88 -5.24 0.95
C ALA A 111 -19.33 -4.73 -0.42
N LEU A 112 -19.10 -3.45 -0.74
CA LEU A 112 -19.39 -2.90 -2.06
C LEU A 112 -18.52 -3.55 -3.16
N ALA A 113 -17.25 -3.78 -2.88
CA ALA A 113 -16.34 -4.47 -3.77
C ALA A 113 -16.82 -5.90 -4.09
N CYS A 114 -17.35 -6.63 -3.10
CA CYS A 114 -17.94 -7.97 -3.30
C CYS A 114 -19.22 -7.94 -4.17
N LEU A 115 -19.92 -6.81 -4.16
CA LEU A 115 -21.07 -6.60 -5.05
C LEU A 115 -20.66 -6.09 -6.46
N GLY A 116 -19.37 -5.84 -6.68
CA GLY A 116 -18.86 -5.25 -7.92
C GLY A 116 -19.33 -3.81 -8.14
N LYS A 117 -19.76 -3.10 -7.09
CA LYS A 117 -20.35 -1.76 -7.19
C LYS A 117 -19.31 -0.68 -6.85
N PRO A 118 -19.30 0.45 -7.59
CA PRO A 118 -18.52 1.63 -7.20
C PRO A 118 -19.15 2.31 -6.00
N ILE A 119 -18.43 3.24 -5.38
CA ILE A 119 -18.99 4.22 -4.46
C ILE A 119 -19.45 5.41 -5.30
N PRO A 120 -20.77 5.68 -5.41
CA PRO A 120 -21.29 6.77 -6.25
C PRO A 120 -21.18 8.13 -5.54
N ALA A 121 -21.52 9.21 -6.24
CA ALA A 121 -21.53 10.58 -5.73
C ALA A 121 -22.69 10.81 -4.73
N PHE A 122 -22.73 10.10 -3.62
CA PHE A 122 -23.78 10.25 -2.59
C PHE A 122 -23.37 11.17 -1.42
N HIS A 123 -22.09 11.48 -1.30
CA HIS A 123 -21.53 12.33 -0.27
C HIS A 123 -20.37 13.15 -0.82
N TYR A 124 -20.21 14.41 -0.40
CA TYR A 124 -19.18 15.31 -0.92
C TYR A 124 -17.74 14.77 -0.72
N MET A 125 -17.51 13.99 0.34
CA MET A 125 -16.18 13.39 0.59
C MET A 125 -15.71 12.42 -0.49
N VAL A 126 -16.60 11.89 -1.33
CA VAL A 126 -16.20 11.09 -2.51
C VAL A 126 -15.27 11.87 -3.43
N ALA A 127 -15.43 13.20 -3.49
CA ALA A 127 -14.56 14.07 -4.27
C ALA A 127 -13.08 14.04 -3.81
N ALA A 128 -12.79 13.67 -2.56
CA ALA A 128 -11.41 13.49 -2.08
C ALA A 128 -10.66 12.40 -2.86
N ALA A 129 -11.38 11.44 -3.44
CA ALA A 129 -10.80 10.43 -4.31
C ALA A 129 -10.49 10.92 -5.73
N GLY A 130 -10.68 12.21 -6.03
CA GLY A 130 -10.33 12.83 -7.30
C GLY A 130 -11.44 12.87 -8.35
N GLY A 131 -12.70 12.60 -7.95
CA GLY A 131 -13.83 12.66 -8.88
C GLY A 131 -15.17 12.37 -8.23
N ALA A 132 -16.19 12.13 -9.04
CA ALA A 132 -17.56 11.93 -8.59
C ALA A 132 -17.87 10.50 -8.13
N ASP A 133 -16.93 9.59 -8.25
CA ASP A 133 -17.09 8.19 -7.85
C ASP A 133 -15.76 7.57 -7.41
N ILE A 134 -15.82 6.46 -6.67
CA ILE A 134 -14.69 5.54 -6.46
C ILE A 134 -15.02 4.27 -7.22
N ARG A 135 -14.32 4.03 -8.32
CA ARG A 135 -14.60 2.95 -9.27
C ARG A 135 -14.27 1.59 -8.67
N CYS A 136 -15.01 0.56 -9.07
CA CYS A 136 -14.70 -0.83 -8.74
C CYS A 136 -13.97 -1.48 -9.93
N ALA A 137 -12.71 -1.85 -9.73
CA ALA A 137 -11.92 -2.58 -10.71
C ALA A 137 -12.44 -4.01 -10.88
N PRO A 138 -12.53 -4.56 -12.10
CA PRO A 138 -12.92 -5.95 -12.32
C PRO A 138 -12.04 -6.93 -11.55
N TYR A 139 -12.63 -8.04 -11.09
CA TYR A 139 -11.91 -9.08 -10.37
C TYR A 139 -10.74 -9.65 -11.19
N ALA A 140 -9.65 -9.88 -10.51
CA ALA A 140 -8.55 -10.72 -10.94
C ALA A 140 -7.82 -11.28 -9.70
N THR A 141 -7.15 -12.41 -9.86
CA THR A 141 -6.40 -13.04 -8.76
C THR A 141 -5.36 -12.07 -8.19
N PHE A 142 -5.27 -12.02 -6.85
CA PHE A 142 -4.29 -11.19 -6.13
C PHE A 142 -2.87 -11.43 -6.64
N GLY A 143 -2.04 -10.39 -6.65
CA GLY A 143 -0.67 -10.43 -7.14
C GLY A 143 -0.49 -10.55 -8.66
N SER A 144 -1.58 -10.77 -9.42
CA SER A 144 -1.53 -10.96 -10.87
C SER A 144 -1.30 -9.64 -11.64
N ARG A 145 -0.76 -9.76 -12.87
CA ARG A 145 -0.68 -8.64 -13.81
C ARG A 145 -2.06 -8.13 -14.22
N ALA A 146 -3.06 -9.00 -14.24
CA ALA A 146 -4.43 -8.63 -14.57
C ALA A 146 -5.01 -7.70 -13.52
N LEU A 147 -4.85 -8.02 -12.22
CA LEU A 147 -5.29 -7.16 -11.12
C LEU A 147 -4.62 -5.78 -11.20
N SER A 148 -3.30 -5.74 -11.42
CA SER A 148 -2.57 -4.48 -11.54
C SER A 148 -3.10 -3.60 -12.69
N ARG A 149 -3.35 -4.18 -13.87
CA ARG A 149 -3.94 -3.44 -15.00
C ARG A 149 -5.36 -2.94 -14.71
N ASN A 150 -6.18 -3.76 -14.05
CA ASN A 150 -7.54 -3.38 -13.70
C ASN A 150 -7.55 -2.24 -12.67
N ALA A 151 -6.68 -2.31 -11.66
CA ALA A 151 -6.50 -1.25 -10.67
C ALA A 151 -6.05 0.06 -11.32
N LEU A 152 -5.06 0.04 -12.22
CA LEU A 152 -4.60 1.23 -12.94
C LEU A 152 -5.72 1.89 -13.76
N LYS A 153 -6.56 1.09 -14.43
CA LYS A 153 -7.70 1.61 -15.19
C LYS A 153 -8.73 2.27 -14.27
N ALA A 154 -9.02 1.66 -13.13
CA ALA A 154 -9.96 2.21 -12.16
C ALA A 154 -9.42 3.50 -11.50
N LEU A 155 -8.09 3.60 -11.34
CA LEU A 155 -7.39 4.77 -10.81
C LEU A 155 -7.14 5.88 -11.85
N ALA A 156 -7.58 5.74 -13.11
CA ALA A 156 -7.47 6.83 -14.09
C ALA A 156 -8.24 8.05 -13.56
N ASP A 157 -7.54 9.17 -13.35
CA ASP A 157 -8.07 10.42 -12.76
C ASP A 157 -8.67 10.24 -11.34
N ARG A 158 -8.27 9.18 -10.63
CA ARG A 158 -8.70 8.88 -9.26
C ARG A 158 -7.51 8.60 -8.36
N ARG A 159 -7.73 8.77 -7.06
CA ARG A 159 -6.76 8.47 -6.00
C ARG A 159 -7.12 7.20 -5.22
N ALA A 160 -8.34 6.71 -5.39
CA ALA A 160 -8.79 5.46 -4.78
C ALA A 160 -9.61 4.63 -5.77
N CYS A 161 -9.62 3.31 -5.56
CA CYS A 161 -10.51 2.38 -6.25
C CYS A 161 -10.85 1.19 -5.34
N LEU A 162 -12.00 0.58 -5.59
CA LEU A 162 -12.34 -0.74 -5.08
C LEU A 162 -11.79 -1.81 -6.03
N LEU A 163 -11.52 -2.98 -5.49
CA LEU A 163 -11.11 -4.19 -6.21
C LEU A 163 -12.21 -5.24 -6.03
N ALA A 164 -12.93 -5.60 -7.09
CA ALA A 164 -14.06 -6.54 -7.01
C ALA A 164 -13.67 -7.83 -6.29
N ASN A 165 -14.52 -8.27 -5.33
CA ASN A 165 -14.31 -9.44 -4.48
C ASN A 165 -12.98 -9.46 -3.71
N HIS A 166 -12.45 -8.27 -3.34
CA HIS A 166 -11.14 -8.19 -2.71
C HIS A 166 -11.09 -7.10 -1.62
N GLY A 167 -10.98 -5.84 -2.00
CA GLY A 167 -10.81 -4.75 -1.05
C GLY A 167 -10.69 -3.40 -1.77
N MET A 168 -9.80 -2.52 -1.30
CA MET A 168 -9.60 -1.21 -1.88
C MET A 168 -8.12 -0.84 -2.01
N ILE A 169 -7.84 0.16 -2.86
CA ILE A 169 -6.56 0.87 -2.94
C ILE A 169 -6.82 2.35 -2.69
N ALA A 170 -5.97 2.98 -1.85
CA ALA A 170 -5.89 4.43 -1.68
C ALA A 170 -4.45 4.90 -1.95
N CYS A 171 -4.32 6.01 -2.70
CA CYS A 171 -3.05 6.59 -3.09
C CYS A 171 -2.96 8.04 -2.59
N GLY A 172 -1.77 8.45 -2.16
CA GLY A 172 -1.50 9.80 -1.69
C GLY A 172 -0.12 10.30 -2.06
N ALA A 173 0.09 11.60 -1.90
CA ALA A 173 1.41 12.22 -2.07
C ALA A 173 2.41 11.68 -1.04
N ASP A 174 1.92 11.31 0.15
CA ASP A 174 2.66 10.65 1.23
C ASP A 174 1.76 9.66 1.98
N LEU A 175 2.28 9.07 3.07
CA LEU A 175 1.53 8.09 3.87
C LEU A 175 0.34 8.71 4.61
N ASP A 176 0.47 9.93 5.10
CA ASP A 176 -0.59 10.58 5.86
C ASP A 176 -1.77 10.94 4.94
N ASP A 177 -1.47 11.46 3.74
CA ASP A 177 -2.47 11.75 2.70
C ASP A 177 -3.18 10.47 2.20
N ALA A 178 -2.43 9.37 1.99
CA ALA A 178 -3.02 8.10 1.59
C ALA A 178 -3.86 7.47 2.72
N LEU A 179 -3.43 7.61 3.99
CA LEU A 179 -4.13 7.08 5.15
C LEU A 179 -5.44 7.83 5.40
N GLY A 180 -5.41 9.18 5.34
CA GLY A 180 -6.62 9.99 5.47
C GLY A 180 -7.64 9.75 4.35
N LEU A 181 -7.18 9.35 3.15
CA LEU A 181 -8.11 8.95 2.07
C LEU A 181 -8.68 7.54 2.28
N ALA A 182 -7.96 6.66 2.98
CA ALA A 182 -8.40 5.29 3.24
C ALA A 182 -9.49 5.22 4.34
N GLU A 183 -9.60 6.25 5.19
CA GLU A 183 -10.60 6.42 6.26
C GLU A 183 -11.93 6.93 5.72
#